data_5e8c2ba0457349a87066026f3d86b182
#
_entry.id   5e8c2ba0457349a87066026f3d86b182
#
_cell.length_a   1.000
_cell.length_b   1.000
_cell.length_c   1.000
_cell.angle_alpha   90.00
_cell.angle_beta   90.00
_cell.angle_gamma   90.00
#
_symmetry.space_group_name_H-M   'P 1'
#
loop_
_entity.id
_entity.type
_entity.pdbx_description
1 polymer ?
#
loop_
_entity_poly.entity_id
_entity_poly.type
_entity_poly.pdbx_seq_one_letter_code
_entity_poly.pdbx_strand_id
1 'polypeptide(L)'
;MKRNSIRLFQDKAFLALIIFFSLLTSIPLFAILGKVLINGIGQINWAFFTEISPTTLEAMLAKNIGEPIPGGIANGIVGMLIIVALAAIVAIPIGIFCGIYVSENRERRFASIIRFLSELLQGTPSIVIGIIAYLWIVVPMGSYSAIAGAGALAIMMLPLIIRSTEETLNLLPMSLKESALALGASYTSMIFKVWLPSGFSGIFTGILLAISRVMGETAPLMLTILGSAYIQWNLTQPNSSVSLLIWEFYNDPNLQSLIWSASLFLLLIVLTLNITAKIITKRWNR
;
A
#
# COMPACT_ATOMS: atom_id res chain seq x y z
N MET A 1 33.52 -36.38 24.35
CA MET A 1 33.08 -35.10 25.02
C MET A 1 33.56 -33.84 24.30
N LYS A 2 34.81 -33.70 23.87
CA LYS A 2 35.32 -32.46 23.17
C LYS A 2 34.54 -32.05 21.89
N ARG A 3 34.07 -33.01 21.08
CA ARG A 3 33.38 -32.72 19.83
C ARG A 3 31.98 -32.08 20.01
N ASN A 4 31.30 -32.35 21.14
CA ASN A 4 30.03 -31.75 21.46
C ASN A 4 30.17 -30.32 21.98
N SER A 5 31.28 -30.02 22.73
CA SER A 5 31.53 -28.66 23.22
C SER A 5 31.91 -27.70 22.07
N ILE A 6 32.64 -28.18 21.06
CA ILE A 6 32.98 -27.38 19.88
C ILE A 6 31.72 -27.05 19.06
N ARG A 7 30.82 -28.01 18.86
CA ARG A 7 29.54 -27.79 18.18
C ARG A 7 28.67 -26.78 18.94
N LEU A 8 28.54 -26.93 20.26
CA LEU A 8 27.80 -25.98 21.10
C LEU A 8 28.38 -24.55 21.05
N PHE A 9 29.71 -24.44 20.96
CA PHE A 9 30.36 -23.14 20.81
C PHE A 9 30.08 -22.55 19.42
N GLN A 10 30.17 -23.34 18.36
CA GLN A 10 29.82 -22.91 17.00
C GLN A 10 28.37 -22.47 16.88
N ASP A 11 27.44 -23.21 17.49
CA ASP A 11 26.01 -22.85 17.49
C ASP A 11 25.75 -21.54 18.22
N LYS A 12 26.38 -21.33 19.37
CA LYS A 12 26.28 -20.06 20.12
C LYS A 12 26.93 -18.89 19.39
N ALA A 13 28.08 -19.12 18.75
CA ALA A 13 28.76 -18.11 17.95
C ALA A 13 27.92 -17.73 16.72
N PHE A 14 27.31 -18.70 16.05
CA PHE A 14 26.40 -18.47 14.92
C PHE A 14 25.12 -17.72 15.34
N LEU A 15 24.53 -18.11 16.48
CA LEU A 15 23.37 -17.38 17.04
C LEU A 15 23.73 -15.94 17.40
N ALA A 16 24.89 -15.71 18.04
CA ALA A 16 25.35 -14.36 18.33
C ALA A 16 25.56 -13.51 17.08
N LEU A 17 26.09 -14.11 16.02
CA LEU A 17 26.30 -13.47 14.72
C LEU A 17 24.96 -13.11 14.05
N ILE A 18 23.96 -14.00 14.09
CA ILE A 18 22.60 -13.72 13.60
C ILE A 18 21.98 -12.54 14.36
N ILE A 19 22.03 -12.59 15.70
CA ILE A 19 21.49 -11.51 16.56
C ILE A 19 22.21 -10.20 16.25
N PHE A 20 23.53 -10.20 16.13
CA PHE A 20 24.31 -9.01 15.81
C PHE A 20 23.89 -8.39 14.48
N PHE A 21 23.79 -9.18 13.41
CA PHE A 21 23.35 -8.66 12.10
C PHE A 21 21.87 -8.22 12.11
N SER A 22 21.01 -8.93 12.82
CA SER A 22 19.60 -8.50 13.00
C SER A 22 19.48 -7.15 13.69
N LEU A 23 20.27 -6.93 14.75
CA LEU A 23 20.31 -5.64 15.44
C LEU A 23 20.91 -4.56 14.54
N LEU A 24 22.00 -4.85 13.86
CA LEU A 24 22.67 -3.91 12.96
C LEU A 24 21.74 -3.43 11.83
N THR A 25 20.97 -4.32 11.21
CA THR A 25 19.99 -3.96 10.17
C THR A 25 18.80 -3.20 10.72
N SER A 26 18.48 -3.34 12.00
CA SER A 26 17.37 -2.63 12.65
C SER A 26 17.73 -1.18 13.05
N ILE A 27 19.02 -0.86 13.26
CA ILE A 27 19.46 0.46 13.69
C ILE A 27 19.00 1.59 12.74
N PRO A 28 19.21 1.51 11.39
CA PRO A 28 18.76 2.56 10.49
C PRO A 28 17.25 2.75 10.52
N LEU A 29 16.49 1.66 10.63
CA LEU A 29 15.03 1.71 10.71
C LEU A 29 14.58 2.50 11.94
N PHE A 30 15.09 2.16 13.14
CA PHE A 30 14.74 2.87 14.36
C PHE A 30 15.24 4.32 14.36
N ALA A 31 16.38 4.60 13.74
CA ALA A 31 16.90 5.96 13.60
C ALA A 31 15.99 6.82 12.72
N ILE A 32 15.51 6.28 11.58
CA ILE A 32 14.56 6.98 10.70
C ILE A 32 13.22 7.20 11.41
N LEU A 33 12.66 6.15 12.01
CA LEU A 33 11.41 6.24 12.75
C LEU A 33 11.50 7.27 13.89
N GLY A 34 12.59 7.27 14.64
CA GLY A 34 12.84 8.24 15.70
C GLY A 34 12.88 9.68 15.17
N LYS A 35 13.59 9.93 14.07
CA LYS A 35 13.62 11.25 13.41
C LYS A 35 12.23 11.68 12.90
N VAL A 36 11.47 10.78 12.27
CA VAL A 36 10.13 11.08 11.80
C VAL A 36 9.21 11.42 12.97
N LEU A 37 9.30 10.70 14.09
CA LEU A 37 8.49 10.98 15.27
C LEU A 37 8.86 12.32 15.93
N ILE A 38 10.15 12.58 16.15
CA ILE A 38 10.63 13.79 16.84
C ILE A 38 10.35 15.05 16.01
N ASN A 39 10.70 15.02 14.73
CA ASN A 39 10.59 16.20 13.86
C ASN A 39 9.18 16.34 13.25
N GLY A 40 8.43 15.23 13.13
CA GLY A 40 7.13 15.21 12.49
C GLY A 40 6.02 15.89 13.30
N ILE A 41 6.16 15.97 14.63
CA ILE A 41 5.13 16.58 15.49
C ILE A 41 5.12 18.13 15.33
N GLY A 42 6.23 18.71 14.90
CA GLY A 42 6.41 20.17 14.94
C GLY A 42 5.45 21.01 14.10
N GLN A 43 4.95 20.49 13.00
CA GLN A 43 4.02 21.18 12.09
C GLN A 43 2.59 20.60 12.12
N ILE A 44 2.32 19.59 12.98
CA ILE A 44 0.98 19.01 13.11
C ILE A 44 0.10 19.93 13.93
N ASN A 45 -0.77 20.67 13.24
CA ASN A 45 -1.81 21.53 13.79
C ASN A 45 -3.11 21.31 12.99
N TRP A 46 -4.17 22.05 13.29
CA TRP A 46 -5.45 21.93 12.56
C TRP A 46 -5.30 22.36 11.09
N ALA A 47 -4.55 23.43 10.82
CA ALA A 47 -4.27 23.91 9.47
C ALA A 47 -3.57 22.85 8.60
N PHE A 48 -2.66 22.07 9.18
CA PHE A 48 -1.98 20.99 8.49
C PHE A 48 -2.93 19.98 7.80
N PHE A 49 -4.09 19.72 8.38
CA PHE A 49 -5.09 18.80 7.82
C PHE A 49 -6.14 19.46 6.93
N THR A 50 -6.36 20.76 7.07
CA THR A 50 -7.48 21.47 6.43
C THR A 50 -7.05 22.43 5.34
N GLU A 51 -5.80 22.89 5.38
CA GLU A 51 -5.26 23.81 4.39
C GLU A 51 -4.46 23.07 3.31
N ILE A 52 -4.36 23.70 2.14
CA ILE A 52 -3.57 23.18 1.02
C ILE A 52 -2.08 23.41 1.25
N SER A 53 -1.26 22.76 0.41
CA SER A 53 0.19 22.92 0.46
C SER A 53 0.59 24.37 0.20
N PRO A 54 1.49 24.94 1.03
CA PRO A 54 1.95 26.32 0.87
C PRO A 54 2.84 26.46 -0.35
N THR A 55 2.88 27.67 -0.88
CA THR A 55 3.86 28.03 -1.93
C THR A 55 5.25 28.24 -1.34
N THR A 56 6.28 28.10 -2.16
CA THR A 56 7.68 28.38 -1.78
C THR A 56 7.84 29.79 -1.18
N LEU A 57 7.12 30.77 -1.73
CA LEU A 57 7.19 32.16 -1.26
C LEU A 57 6.62 32.31 0.16
N GLU A 58 5.45 31.73 0.44
CA GLU A 58 4.84 31.74 1.76
C GLU A 58 5.73 31.08 2.80
N ALA A 59 6.31 29.92 2.47
CA ALA A 59 7.25 29.21 3.33
C ALA A 59 8.54 30.00 3.58
N MET A 60 9.07 30.69 2.57
CA MET A 60 10.25 31.55 2.70
C MET A 60 9.97 32.75 3.60
N LEU A 61 8.82 33.40 3.43
CA LEU A 61 8.42 34.54 4.27
C LEU A 61 8.24 34.12 5.73
N ALA A 62 7.52 33.05 6.01
CA ALA A 62 7.34 32.52 7.35
C ALA A 62 8.68 32.18 8.03
N LYS A 63 9.59 31.54 7.30
CA LYS A 63 10.93 31.19 7.80
C LYS A 63 11.76 32.43 8.16
N ASN A 64 11.67 33.51 7.36
CA ASN A 64 12.41 34.76 7.62
C ASN A 64 11.93 35.50 8.87
N ILE A 65 10.66 35.38 9.23
CA ILE A 65 10.09 35.99 10.43
C ILE A 65 10.07 35.03 11.64
N GLY A 66 10.57 33.81 11.46
CA GLY A 66 10.63 32.80 12.53
C GLY A 66 9.29 32.16 12.89
N GLU A 67 8.29 32.26 12.02
CA GLU A 67 6.97 31.65 12.22
C GLU A 67 6.89 30.23 11.63
N PRO A 68 5.97 29.40 12.13
CA PRO A 68 5.67 28.09 11.51
C PRO A 68 5.25 28.28 10.05
N ILE A 69 5.61 27.32 9.19
CA ILE A 69 5.20 27.34 7.78
C ILE A 69 3.67 27.28 7.72
N PRO A 70 3.00 28.24 7.05
CA PRO A 70 1.55 28.21 6.88
C PRO A 70 1.09 27.08 5.96
N GLY A 71 -0.21 26.74 5.97
CA GLY A 71 -0.77 25.73 5.12
C GLY A 71 -0.61 24.31 5.66
N GLY A 72 -0.88 23.33 4.82
CA GLY A 72 -0.93 21.93 5.23
C GLY A 72 -0.76 20.95 4.06
N ILE A 73 -1.46 19.83 4.12
CA ILE A 73 -1.40 18.74 3.12
C ILE A 73 -2.80 18.27 2.68
N ALA A 74 -3.85 19.09 2.87
CA ALA A 74 -5.23 18.69 2.57
C ALA A 74 -5.42 18.25 1.12
N ASN A 75 -4.79 18.92 0.16
CA ASN A 75 -4.81 18.53 -1.26
C ASN A 75 -4.21 17.12 -1.48
N GLY A 76 -3.13 16.80 -0.80
CA GLY A 76 -2.54 15.46 -0.84
C GLY A 76 -3.39 14.39 -0.16
N ILE A 77 -4.02 14.70 0.98
CA ILE A 77 -4.89 13.76 1.70
C ILE A 77 -6.11 13.42 0.84
N VAL A 78 -6.83 14.43 0.36
CA VAL A 78 -8.04 14.24 -0.45
C VAL A 78 -7.70 13.53 -1.75
N GLY A 79 -6.66 13.96 -2.45
CA GLY A 79 -6.25 13.34 -3.69
C GLY A 79 -5.81 11.88 -3.51
N MET A 80 -5.03 11.57 -2.48
CA MET A 80 -4.65 10.20 -2.15
C MET A 80 -5.88 9.32 -1.90
N LEU A 81 -6.85 9.79 -1.11
CA LEU A 81 -8.07 9.03 -0.84
C LEU A 81 -8.88 8.77 -2.11
N ILE A 82 -9.03 9.76 -2.98
CA ILE A 82 -9.73 9.62 -4.28
C ILE A 82 -9.02 8.58 -5.15
N ILE A 83 -7.70 8.71 -5.35
CA ILE A 83 -6.94 7.84 -6.25
C ILE A 83 -6.93 6.41 -5.75
N VAL A 84 -6.71 6.21 -4.45
CA VAL A 84 -6.70 4.87 -3.83
C VAL A 84 -8.10 4.24 -3.85
N ALA A 85 -9.16 5.01 -3.58
CA ALA A 85 -10.54 4.51 -3.68
C ALA A 85 -10.88 4.04 -5.10
N LEU A 86 -10.54 4.84 -6.11
CA LEU A 86 -10.75 4.48 -7.52
C LEU A 86 -9.95 3.22 -7.90
N ALA A 87 -8.70 3.13 -7.48
CA ALA A 87 -7.86 1.95 -7.70
C ALA A 87 -8.48 0.71 -7.04
N ALA A 88 -8.96 0.84 -5.80
CA ALA A 88 -9.57 -0.24 -5.05
C ALA A 88 -10.88 -0.74 -5.67
N ILE A 89 -11.73 0.18 -6.17
CA ILE A 89 -13.00 -0.17 -6.86
C ILE A 89 -12.73 -1.09 -8.06
N VAL A 90 -11.61 -0.90 -8.76
CA VAL A 90 -11.23 -1.72 -9.92
C VAL A 90 -10.48 -2.97 -9.49
N ALA A 91 -9.46 -2.82 -8.64
CA ALA A 91 -8.55 -3.91 -8.31
C ALA A 91 -9.18 -4.98 -7.41
N ILE A 92 -10.06 -4.60 -6.47
CA ILE A 92 -10.63 -5.55 -5.51
C ILE A 92 -11.51 -6.60 -6.20
N PRO A 93 -12.52 -6.23 -7.01
CA PRO A 93 -13.34 -7.24 -7.68
C PRO A 93 -12.52 -8.13 -8.60
N ILE A 94 -11.68 -7.54 -9.46
CA ILE A 94 -10.85 -8.29 -10.41
C ILE A 94 -9.91 -9.24 -9.65
N GLY A 95 -9.23 -8.74 -8.62
CA GLY A 95 -8.29 -9.52 -7.83
C GLY A 95 -8.94 -10.70 -7.10
N ILE A 96 -10.13 -10.48 -6.51
CA ILE A 96 -10.90 -11.57 -5.85
C ILE A 96 -11.34 -12.61 -6.87
N PHE A 97 -11.94 -12.21 -8.01
CA PHE A 97 -12.39 -13.18 -9.01
C PHE A 97 -11.24 -13.98 -9.62
N CYS A 98 -10.12 -13.32 -9.92
CA CYS A 98 -8.92 -14.01 -10.37
C CYS A 98 -8.37 -14.96 -9.31
N GLY A 99 -8.32 -14.54 -8.05
CA GLY A 99 -7.85 -15.37 -6.93
C GLY A 99 -8.73 -16.60 -6.69
N ILE A 100 -10.07 -16.45 -6.78
CA ILE A 100 -11.01 -17.57 -6.73
C ILE A 100 -10.74 -18.54 -7.89
N TYR A 101 -10.63 -18.01 -9.11
CA TYR A 101 -10.38 -18.85 -10.28
C TYR A 101 -9.07 -19.63 -10.16
N VAL A 102 -8.02 -19.00 -9.69
CA VAL A 102 -6.70 -19.61 -9.53
C VAL A 102 -6.69 -20.66 -8.40
N SER A 103 -7.40 -20.41 -7.31
CA SER A 103 -7.58 -21.36 -6.20
C SER A 103 -8.32 -22.63 -6.65
N GLU A 104 -9.38 -22.48 -7.45
CA GLU A 104 -10.23 -23.57 -7.93
C GLU A 104 -9.59 -24.40 -9.07
N ASN A 105 -8.71 -23.81 -9.86
CA ASN A 105 -8.16 -24.41 -11.09
C ASN A 105 -6.65 -24.52 -11.04
N ARG A 106 -6.09 -25.07 -9.95
CA ARG A 106 -4.64 -25.09 -9.67
C ARG A 106 -3.77 -25.64 -10.81
N GLU A 107 -4.24 -26.66 -11.52
CA GLU A 107 -3.49 -27.35 -12.57
C GLU A 107 -3.74 -26.82 -13.98
N ARG A 108 -4.68 -25.90 -14.13
CA ARG A 108 -4.99 -25.36 -15.46
C ARG A 108 -3.94 -24.34 -15.92
N ARG A 109 -3.58 -24.42 -17.21
CA ARG A 109 -2.59 -23.52 -17.85
C ARG A 109 -2.93 -22.04 -17.64
N PHE A 110 -4.22 -21.66 -17.71
CA PHE A 110 -4.63 -20.27 -17.54
C PHE A 110 -4.42 -19.77 -16.10
N ALA A 111 -4.65 -20.61 -15.10
CA ALA A 111 -4.33 -20.27 -13.71
C ALA A 111 -2.81 -20.08 -13.50
N SER A 112 -2.00 -20.92 -14.15
CA SER A 112 -0.54 -20.76 -14.14
C SER A 112 -0.09 -19.45 -14.78
N ILE A 113 -0.74 -19.03 -15.88
CA ILE A 113 -0.46 -17.71 -16.51
C ILE A 113 -0.79 -16.57 -15.57
N ILE A 114 -1.95 -16.61 -14.88
CA ILE A 114 -2.33 -15.55 -13.92
C ILE A 114 -1.31 -15.47 -12.77
N ARG A 115 -0.87 -16.61 -12.21
CA ARG A 115 0.18 -16.63 -11.17
C ARG A 115 1.48 -16.02 -11.69
N PHE A 116 1.93 -16.46 -12.85
CA PHE A 116 3.16 -15.97 -13.48
C PHE A 116 3.09 -14.44 -13.70
N LEU A 117 1.99 -13.92 -14.25
CA LEU A 117 1.79 -12.48 -14.45
C LEU A 117 1.77 -11.74 -13.10
N SER A 118 1.12 -12.30 -12.08
CA SER A 118 1.10 -11.71 -10.73
C SER A 118 2.50 -11.64 -10.11
N GLU A 119 3.30 -12.69 -10.26
CA GLU A 119 4.69 -12.72 -9.78
C GLU A 119 5.57 -11.73 -10.54
N LEU A 120 5.40 -11.63 -11.85
CA LEU A 120 6.11 -10.69 -12.70
C LEU A 120 5.79 -9.25 -12.31
N LEU A 121 4.52 -8.92 -12.11
CA LEU A 121 4.10 -7.58 -11.65
C LEU A 121 4.63 -7.24 -10.26
N GLN A 122 4.70 -8.20 -9.33
CA GLN A 122 5.28 -7.97 -8.00
C GLN A 122 6.78 -7.70 -8.05
N GLY A 123 7.49 -8.33 -8.97
CA GLY A 123 8.92 -8.12 -9.18
C GLY A 123 9.27 -6.88 -10.02
N THR A 124 8.27 -6.27 -10.67
CA THR A 124 8.49 -5.11 -11.53
C THR A 124 8.69 -3.84 -10.69
N PRO A 125 9.72 -3.01 -10.97
CA PRO A 125 9.86 -1.71 -10.33
C PRO A 125 8.61 -0.84 -10.55
N SER A 126 8.13 -0.16 -9.50
CA SER A 126 6.87 0.61 -9.56
C SER A 126 6.90 1.74 -10.60
N ILE A 127 8.07 2.29 -10.88
CA ILE A 127 8.23 3.31 -11.94
C ILE A 127 7.89 2.76 -13.33
N VAL A 128 8.18 1.48 -13.61
CA VAL A 128 7.84 0.85 -14.90
C VAL A 128 6.33 0.74 -15.06
N ILE A 129 5.61 0.42 -13.98
CA ILE A 129 4.14 0.41 -13.97
C ILE A 129 3.61 1.83 -14.21
N GLY A 130 4.26 2.84 -13.64
CA GLY A 130 3.96 4.25 -13.91
C GLY A 130 4.13 4.62 -15.37
N ILE A 131 5.21 4.19 -16.03
CA ILE A 131 5.45 4.41 -17.47
C ILE A 131 4.37 3.74 -18.31
N ILE A 132 4.00 2.51 -18.00
CA ILE A 132 2.92 1.78 -18.70
C ILE A 132 1.60 2.54 -18.56
N ALA A 133 1.24 2.96 -17.35
CA ALA A 133 0.02 3.72 -17.11
C ALA A 133 0.06 5.10 -17.81
N TYR A 134 1.20 5.74 -17.86
CA TYR A 134 1.41 6.97 -18.64
C TYR A 134 1.11 6.75 -20.11
N LEU A 135 1.73 5.73 -20.73
CA LEU A 135 1.56 5.44 -22.15
C LEU A 135 0.12 5.00 -22.51
N TRP A 136 -0.54 4.27 -21.61
CA TRP A 136 -1.85 3.69 -21.90
C TRP A 136 -3.03 4.57 -21.50
N ILE A 137 -2.82 5.48 -20.54
CA ILE A 137 -3.90 6.32 -20.00
C ILE A 137 -3.62 7.80 -20.23
N VAL A 138 -2.47 8.32 -19.76
CA VAL A 138 -2.17 9.76 -19.85
C VAL A 138 -2.03 10.21 -21.30
N VAL A 139 -1.26 9.49 -22.11
CA VAL A 139 -1.02 9.87 -23.52
C VAL A 139 -2.33 9.86 -24.33
N PRO A 140 -3.20 8.81 -24.30
CA PRO A 140 -4.46 8.83 -25.01
C PRO A 140 -5.45 9.86 -24.48
N MET A 141 -5.45 10.15 -23.15
CA MET A 141 -6.30 11.19 -22.56
C MET A 141 -5.80 12.61 -22.83
N GLY A 142 -4.53 12.77 -23.21
CA GLY A 142 -3.89 14.08 -23.41
C GLY A 142 -3.69 14.87 -22.11
N SER A 143 -3.90 14.27 -20.92
CA SER A 143 -3.78 14.94 -19.63
C SER A 143 -3.40 13.97 -18.51
N TYR A 144 -2.63 14.47 -17.55
CA TYR A 144 -2.46 13.84 -16.24
C TYR A 144 -3.78 13.86 -15.47
N SER A 145 -4.06 12.81 -14.69
CA SER A 145 -5.36 12.69 -14.04
C SER A 145 -5.36 11.73 -12.86
N ALA A 146 -6.33 11.90 -11.94
CA ALA A 146 -6.58 10.94 -10.88
C ALA A 146 -6.92 9.55 -11.42
N ILE A 147 -7.60 9.46 -12.58
CA ILE A 147 -7.89 8.19 -13.27
C ILE A 147 -6.62 7.48 -13.69
N ALA A 148 -5.64 8.19 -14.25
CA ALA A 148 -4.37 7.60 -14.65
C ALA A 148 -3.58 7.08 -13.45
N GLY A 149 -3.54 7.85 -12.34
CA GLY A 149 -2.97 7.41 -11.09
C GLY A 149 -3.64 6.19 -10.50
N ALA A 150 -4.98 6.19 -10.49
CA ALA A 150 -5.77 5.04 -10.04
C ALA A 150 -5.52 3.78 -10.89
N GLY A 151 -5.37 3.92 -12.20
CA GLY A 151 -5.02 2.82 -13.10
C GLY A 151 -3.65 2.21 -12.75
N ALA A 152 -2.63 3.05 -12.52
CA ALA A 152 -1.31 2.60 -12.11
C ALA A 152 -1.36 1.85 -10.76
N LEU A 153 -2.03 2.42 -9.74
CA LEU A 153 -2.17 1.80 -8.45
C LEU A 153 -3.01 0.51 -8.49
N ALA A 154 -4.07 0.46 -9.33
CA ALA A 154 -4.88 -0.75 -9.49
C ALA A 154 -4.03 -1.92 -10.01
N ILE A 155 -3.19 -1.69 -11.02
CA ILE A 155 -2.26 -2.71 -11.54
C ILE A 155 -1.35 -3.23 -10.41
N MET A 156 -0.87 -2.37 -9.54
CA MET A 156 -0.01 -2.75 -8.41
C MET A 156 -0.75 -3.50 -7.29
N MET A 157 -2.04 -3.23 -7.10
CA MET A 157 -2.88 -3.92 -6.10
C MET A 157 -3.25 -5.33 -6.51
N LEU A 158 -3.48 -5.56 -7.82
CA LEU A 158 -3.99 -6.82 -8.36
C LEU A 158 -3.19 -8.05 -7.89
N PRO A 159 -1.86 -8.12 -8.03
CA PRO A 159 -1.09 -9.29 -7.65
C PRO A 159 -1.25 -9.67 -6.17
N LEU A 160 -1.27 -8.66 -5.30
CA LEU A 160 -1.38 -8.88 -3.86
C LEU A 160 -2.75 -9.41 -3.46
N ILE A 161 -3.83 -8.88 -4.08
CA ILE A 161 -5.20 -9.32 -3.82
C ILE A 161 -5.42 -10.73 -4.40
N ILE A 162 -4.94 -11.01 -5.62
CA ILE A 162 -5.03 -12.33 -6.25
C ILE A 162 -4.37 -13.38 -5.35
N ARG A 163 -3.12 -13.13 -4.95
CA ARG A 163 -2.34 -14.07 -4.14
C ARG A 163 -2.94 -14.28 -2.75
N SER A 164 -3.32 -13.20 -2.08
CA SER A 164 -3.96 -13.27 -0.76
C SER A 164 -5.28 -14.05 -0.81
N THR A 165 -6.08 -13.84 -1.85
CA THR A 165 -7.33 -14.57 -2.06
C THR A 165 -7.06 -16.06 -2.33
N GLU A 166 -6.13 -16.37 -3.22
CA GLU A 166 -5.74 -17.75 -3.53
C GLU A 166 -5.23 -18.47 -2.29
N GLU A 167 -4.27 -17.89 -1.57
CA GLU A 167 -3.67 -18.50 -0.39
C GLU A 167 -4.71 -18.73 0.71
N THR A 168 -5.58 -17.74 0.96
CA THR A 168 -6.65 -17.85 1.97
C THR A 168 -7.62 -18.98 1.64
N LEU A 169 -8.10 -19.04 0.40
CA LEU A 169 -9.04 -20.07 -0.02
C LEU A 169 -8.40 -21.46 -0.01
N ASN A 170 -7.12 -21.56 -0.30
CA ASN A 170 -6.37 -22.79 -0.27
C ASN A 170 -6.14 -23.37 1.14
N LEU A 171 -6.23 -22.54 2.18
CA LEU A 171 -6.15 -22.96 3.58
C LEU A 171 -7.46 -23.54 4.11
N LEU A 172 -8.59 -23.33 3.43
CA LEU A 172 -9.87 -23.85 3.85
C LEU A 172 -9.96 -25.37 3.59
N PRO A 173 -10.53 -26.16 4.53
CA PRO A 173 -10.65 -27.59 4.37
C PRO A 173 -11.62 -27.95 3.23
N MET A 174 -11.23 -28.86 2.35
CA MET A 174 -12.05 -29.31 1.21
C MET A 174 -13.40 -29.89 1.65
N SER A 175 -13.46 -30.50 2.82
CA SER A 175 -14.71 -31.05 3.40
C SER A 175 -15.83 -30.00 3.50
N LEU A 176 -15.49 -28.72 3.71
CA LEU A 176 -16.46 -27.63 3.73
C LEU A 176 -17.17 -27.47 2.37
N LYS A 177 -16.41 -27.57 1.29
CA LYS A 177 -16.88 -27.48 -0.09
C LYS A 177 -17.74 -28.71 -0.44
N GLU A 178 -17.23 -29.91 -0.13
CA GLU A 178 -17.92 -31.18 -0.38
C GLU A 178 -19.24 -31.26 0.39
N SER A 179 -19.27 -30.85 1.66
CA SER A 179 -20.49 -30.82 2.48
C SER A 179 -21.55 -29.87 1.91
N ALA A 180 -21.16 -28.67 1.43
CA ALA A 180 -22.11 -27.74 0.82
C ALA A 180 -22.72 -28.33 -0.48
N LEU A 181 -21.91 -28.97 -1.31
CA LEU A 181 -22.37 -29.62 -2.54
C LEU A 181 -23.26 -30.85 -2.24
N ALA A 182 -22.91 -31.66 -1.22
CA ALA A 182 -23.71 -32.80 -0.77
C ALA A 182 -25.11 -32.40 -0.26
N LEU A 183 -25.24 -31.20 0.31
CA LEU A 183 -26.54 -30.61 0.73
C LEU A 183 -27.33 -30.01 -0.45
N GLY A 184 -26.86 -30.19 -1.69
CA GLY A 184 -27.55 -29.73 -2.91
C GLY A 184 -27.30 -28.27 -3.28
N ALA A 185 -26.30 -27.61 -2.70
CA ALA A 185 -25.93 -26.25 -3.12
C ALA A 185 -25.38 -26.27 -4.56
N SER A 186 -25.80 -25.33 -5.39
CA SER A 186 -25.13 -25.11 -6.70
C SER A 186 -23.70 -24.66 -6.47
N TYR A 187 -22.82 -24.92 -7.45
CA TYR A 187 -21.41 -24.52 -7.39
C TYR A 187 -21.22 -23.03 -7.10
N THR A 188 -21.99 -22.18 -7.77
CA THR A 188 -21.99 -20.72 -7.56
C THR A 188 -22.43 -20.37 -6.12
N SER A 189 -23.51 -21.03 -5.63
CA SER A 189 -23.98 -20.81 -4.26
C SER A 189 -22.94 -21.24 -3.22
N MET A 190 -22.27 -22.37 -3.45
CA MET A 190 -21.17 -22.83 -2.60
C MET A 190 -20.04 -21.81 -2.54
N ILE A 191 -19.59 -21.26 -3.69
CA ILE A 191 -18.52 -20.24 -3.70
C ILE A 191 -18.92 -18.98 -2.93
N PHE A 192 -20.08 -18.37 -3.24
CA PHE A 192 -20.45 -17.07 -2.68
C PHE A 192 -21.04 -17.14 -1.28
N LYS A 193 -21.70 -18.24 -0.88
CA LYS A 193 -22.37 -18.35 0.42
C LYS A 193 -21.57 -19.14 1.45
N VAL A 194 -20.60 -19.95 1.03
CA VAL A 194 -19.82 -20.81 1.95
C VAL A 194 -18.34 -20.51 1.84
N TRP A 195 -17.74 -20.67 0.65
CA TRP A 195 -16.31 -20.63 0.47
C TRP A 195 -15.72 -19.23 0.68
N LEU A 196 -16.25 -18.23 0.00
CA LEU A 196 -15.81 -16.85 0.10
C LEU A 196 -16.02 -16.24 1.51
N PRO A 197 -17.20 -16.39 2.15
CA PRO A 197 -17.40 -15.93 3.52
C PRO A 197 -16.49 -16.62 4.54
N SER A 198 -16.19 -17.91 4.36
CA SER A 198 -15.26 -18.63 5.25
C SER A 198 -13.82 -18.11 5.12
N GLY A 199 -13.41 -17.62 3.94
CA GLY A 199 -12.12 -16.98 3.72
C GLY A 199 -12.10 -15.47 3.94
N PHE A 200 -13.21 -14.85 4.32
CA PHE A 200 -13.35 -13.39 4.35
C PHE A 200 -12.25 -12.68 5.14
N SER A 201 -11.89 -13.18 6.31
CA SER A 201 -10.87 -12.56 7.16
C SER A 201 -9.50 -12.44 6.50
N GLY A 202 -9.06 -13.49 5.81
CA GLY A 202 -7.78 -13.50 5.09
C GLY A 202 -7.80 -12.62 3.85
N ILE A 203 -8.88 -12.72 3.06
CA ILE A 203 -9.08 -11.90 1.86
C ILE A 203 -9.13 -10.42 2.22
N PHE A 204 -9.91 -10.05 3.25
CA PHE A 204 -10.01 -8.67 3.72
C PHE A 204 -8.66 -8.13 4.22
N THR A 205 -7.89 -8.95 4.93
CA THR A 205 -6.52 -8.58 5.34
C THR A 205 -5.63 -8.31 4.13
N GLY A 206 -5.69 -9.16 3.12
CA GLY A 206 -4.95 -8.96 1.87
C GLY A 206 -5.32 -7.67 1.14
N ILE A 207 -6.61 -7.33 1.10
CA ILE A 207 -7.09 -6.07 0.53
C ILE A 207 -6.54 -4.87 1.30
N LEU A 208 -6.61 -4.87 2.64
CA LEU A 208 -6.09 -3.78 3.46
C LEU A 208 -4.57 -3.64 3.34
N LEU A 209 -3.84 -4.74 3.21
CA LEU A 209 -2.40 -4.72 2.95
C LEU A 209 -2.11 -4.14 1.56
N ALA A 210 -2.90 -4.47 0.53
CA ALA A 210 -2.76 -3.90 -0.80
C ALA A 210 -3.00 -2.38 -0.81
N ILE A 211 -4.06 -1.92 -0.14
CA ILE A 211 -4.36 -0.50 0.05
C ILE A 211 -3.22 0.21 0.79
N SER A 212 -2.79 -0.34 1.92
CA SER A 212 -1.70 0.24 2.73
C SER A 212 -0.42 0.41 1.94
N ARG A 213 -0.10 -0.56 1.07
CA ARG A 213 1.07 -0.51 0.21
C ARG A 213 0.99 0.63 -0.79
N VAL A 214 -0.11 0.74 -1.54
CA VAL A 214 -0.21 1.73 -2.62
C VAL A 214 -0.39 3.16 -2.11
N MET A 215 -0.85 3.36 -0.88
CA MET A 215 -0.90 4.69 -0.25
C MET A 215 0.49 5.35 -0.11
N GLY A 216 1.54 4.54 0.00
CA GLY A 216 2.93 5.03 0.09
C GLY A 216 3.65 5.17 -1.25
N GLU A 217 3.02 4.80 -2.36
CA GLU A 217 3.68 4.82 -3.67
C GLU A 217 3.81 6.25 -4.21
N THR A 218 5.02 6.59 -4.66
CA THR A 218 5.34 7.91 -5.22
C THR A 218 5.67 7.80 -6.71
N ALA A 219 6.54 6.86 -7.10
CA ALA A 219 7.09 6.79 -8.45
C ALA A 219 6.03 6.67 -9.57
N PRO A 220 5.02 5.78 -9.49
CA PRO A 220 4.00 5.72 -10.53
C PRO A 220 3.11 6.97 -10.57
N LEU A 221 2.87 7.61 -9.41
CA LEU A 221 2.04 8.80 -9.33
C LEU A 221 2.72 10.04 -9.94
N MET A 222 4.04 10.17 -9.79
CA MET A 222 4.80 11.24 -10.46
C MET A 222 4.60 11.26 -11.98
N LEU A 223 4.38 10.09 -12.58
CA LEU A 223 4.21 9.94 -14.03
C LEU A 223 2.76 9.99 -14.48
N THR A 224 1.79 10.01 -13.57
CA THR A 224 0.37 9.86 -13.91
C THR A 224 -0.53 10.96 -13.40
N ILE A 225 -0.21 11.61 -12.27
CA ILE A 225 -1.06 12.65 -11.68
C ILE A 225 -0.46 14.06 -11.69
N LEU A 226 0.85 14.21 -11.89
CA LEU A 226 1.63 15.45 -11.99
C LEU A 226 1.70 16.30 -10.71
N GLY A 227 0.75 16.21 -9.80
CA GLY A 227 0.59 17.09 -8.66
C GLY A 227 -0.43 18.21 -8.89
N SER A 228 -1.00 18.72 -7.80
CA SER A 228 -1.93 19.87 -7.79
C SER A 228 -1.80 20.62 -6.47
N ALA A 229 -1.66 21.93 -6.55
CA ALA A 229 -1.64 22.82 -5.37
C ALA A 229 -3.03 22.94 -4.71
N TYR A 230 -4.11 22.59 -5.42
CA TYR A 230 -5.47 22.72 -4.95
C TYR A 230 -6.12 21.36 -4.71
N ILE A 231 -7.16 21.32 -3.88
CA ILE A 231 -8.03 20.15 -3.74
C ILE A 231 -8.80 19.97 -5.05
N GLN A 232 -8.56 18.86 -5.75
CA GLN A 232 -9.16 18.60 -7.06
C GLN A 232 -10.14 17.45 -6.98
N TRP A 233 -11.42 17.74 -7.25
CA TRP A 233 -12.51 16.76 -7.28
C TRP A 233 -12.74 16.18 -8.68
N ASN A 234 -12.27 16.87 -9.72
CA ASN A 234 -12.41 16.39 -11.08
C ASN A 234 -11.38 15.28 -11.35
N LEU A 235 -11.87 14.08 -11.61
CA LEU A 235 -11.06 12.87 -11.79
C LEU A 235 -10.19 12.90 -13.06
N THR A 236 -10.52 13.75 -14.03
CA THR A 236 -9.80 13.86 -15.31
C THR A 236 -8.71 14.94 -15.28
N GLN A 237 -8.55 15.62 -14.17
CA GLN A 237 -7.54 16.68 -13.97
C GLN A 237 -6.37 16.19 -13.13
N PRO A 238 -5.20 16.86 -13.22
CA PRO A 238 -4.07 16.62 -12.31
C PRO A 238 -4.50 16.65 -10.85
N ASN A 239 -3.94 15.75 -10.06
CA ASN A 239 -4.29 15.62 -8.64
C ASN A 239 -3.01 15.45 -7.83
N SER A 240 -3.10 15.42 -6.50
CA SER A 240 -1.96 15.24 -5.62
C SER A 240 -2.12 13.99 -4.75
N SER A 241 -1.05 13.61 -4.07
CA SER A 241 -1.06 12.59 -3.02
C SER A 241 -0.05 12.96 -1.93
N VAL A 242 -0.24 12.44 -0.71
CA VAL A 242 0.68 12.75 0.39
C VAL A 242 2.11 12.32 0.06
N SER A 243 2.28 11.15 -0.56
CA SER A 243 3.59 10.64 -0.98
C SER A 243 4.25 11.53 -2.04
N LEU A 244 3.46 12.10 -2.97
CA LEU A 244 3.95 13.04 -3.97
C LEU A 244 4.32 14.38 -3.34
N LEU A 245 3.50 14.91 -2.41
CA LEU A 245 3.82 16.15 -1.67
C LEU A 245 5.13 16.01 -0.87
N ILE A 246 5.39 14.86 -0.24
CA ILE A 246 6.66 14.61 0.46
C ILE A 246 7.83 14.77 -0.51
N TRP A 247 7.70 14.25 -1.73
CA TRP A 247 8.74 14.38 -2.75
C TRP A 247 8.87 15.84 -3.25
N GLU A 248 7.77 16.56 -3.46
CA GLU A 248 7.77 17.99 -3.81
C GLU A 248 8.44 18.83 -2.72
N PHE A 249 8.07 18.64 -1.46
CA PHE A 249 8.67 19.33 -0.32
C PHE A 249 10.16 19.03 -0.15
N TYR A 250 10.60 17.82 -0.51
CA TYR A 250 12.03 17.46 -0.48
C TYR A 250 12.86 18.29 -1.45
N ASN A 251 12.28 18.66 -2.58
CA ASN A 251 12.97 19.47 -3.60
C ASN A 251 12.98 20.97 -3.27
N ASP A 252 12.24 21.43 -2.24
CA ASP A 252 12.22 22.81 -1.79
C ASP A 252 12.83 22.96 -0.40
N PRO A 253 13.98 23.64 -0.25
CA PRO A 253 14.63 23.85 1.05
C PRO A 253 13.78 24.60 2.08
N ASN A 254 12.76 25.35 1.65
CA ASN A 254 11.90 26.12 2.55
C ASN A 254 10.76 25.25 3.13
N LEU A 255 10.43 24.13 2.48
CA LEU A 255 9.33 23.23 2.87
C LEU A 255 9.79 21.98 3.65
N GLN A 256 11.08 21.87 3.98
CA GLN A 256 11.66 20.68 4.60
C GLN A 256 11.01 20.28 5.94
N SER A 257 10.52 21.22 6.73
CA SER A 257 9.82 20.90 7.99
C SER A 257 8.52 20.14 7.77
N LEU A 258 7.79 20.43 6.67
CA LEU A 258 6.57 19.73 6.29
C LEU A 258 6.80 18.29 5.86
N ILE A 259 8.01 17.96 5.35
CA ILE A 259 8.38 16.57 5.00
C ILE A 259 8.19 15.64 6.19
N TRP A 260 8.70 16.03 7.36
CA TRP A 260 8.66 15.20 8.56
C TRP A 260 7.22 14.98 9.02
N SER A 261 6.39 16.03 9.01
CA SER A 261 4.98 15.95 9.43
C SER A 261 4.12 15.17 8.43
N ALA A 262 4.32 15.37 7.12
CA ALA A 262 3.65 14.59 6.09
C ALA A 262 4.07 13.11 6.12
N SER A 263 5.36 12.82 6.36
CA SER A 263 5.87 11.46 6.53
C SER A 263 5.30 10.79 7.79
N LEU A 264 5.21 11.52 8.90
CA LEU A 264 4.58 11.03 10.13
C LEU A 264 3.11 10.71 9.91
N PHE A 265 2.37 11.60 9.26
CA PHE A 265 0.96 11.36 8.91
C PHE A 265 0.80 10.10 8.05
N LEU A 266 1.61 9.96 6.99
CA LEU A 266 1.55 8.80 6.10
C LEU A 266 1.88 7.50 6.85
N LEU A 267 2.89 7.53 7.71
CA LEU A 267 3.27 6.40 8.56
C LEU A 267 2.13 6.01 9.52
N LEU A 268 1.49 6.98 10.17
CA LEU A 268 0.41 6.73 11.11
C LEU A 268 -0.85 6.16 10.42
N ILE A 269 -1.23 6.67 9.25
CA ILE A 269 -2.40 6.16 8.53
C ILE A 269 -2.16 4.73 8.04
N VAL A 270 -0.98 4.43 7.48
CA VAL A 270 -0.60 3.08 7.04
C VAL A 270 -0.54 2.11 8.24
N LEU A 271 0.06 2.54 9.35
CA LEU A 271 0.10 1.74 10.58
C LEU A 271 -1.30 1.45 11.13
N THR A 272 -2.17 2.45 11.15
CA THR A 272 -3.56 2.32 11.60
C THR A 272 -4.33 1.32 10.74
N LEU A 273 -4.19 1.39 9.41
CA LEU A 273 -4.79 0.42 8.48
C LEU A 273 -4.29 -1.00 8.75
N ASN A 274 -2.98 -1.18 8.92
CA ASN A 274 -2.39 -2.49 9.18
C ASN A 274 -2.81 -3.07 10.54
N ILE A 275 -2.90 -2.25 11.58
CA ILE A 275 -3.40 -2.67 12.91
C ILE A 275 -4.87 -3.03 12.82
N THR A 276 -5.68 -2.21 12.15
CA THR A 276 -7.11 -2.46 11.94
C THR A 276 -7.33 -3.79 11.22
N ALA A 277 -6.56 -4.06 10.16
CA ALA A 277 -6.58 -5.34 9.46
C ALA A 277 -6.37 -6.52 10.42
N LYS A 278 -5.32 -6.46 11.25
CA LYS A 278 -5.00 -7.51 12.23
C LYS A 278 -6.10 -7.70 13.29
N ILE A 279 -6.69 -6.60 13.78
CA ILE A 279 -7.75 -6.66 14.80
C ILE A 279 -9.01 -7.31 14.23
N ILE A 280 -9.43 -6.92 13.03
CA ILE A 280 -10.61 -7.48 12.37
C ILE A 280 -10.43 -8.97 12.12
N THR A 281 -9.28 -9.38 11.56
CA THR A 281 -8.96 -10.79 11.34
C THR A 281 -9.01 -11.61 12.62
N LYS A 282 -8.43 -11.08 13.72
CA LYS A 282 -8.45 -11.79 15.01
C LYS A 282 -9.85 -11.94 15.62
N ARG A 283 -10.74 -10.98 15.37
CA ARG A 283 -12.13 -11.06 15.86
C ARG A 283 -12.98 -12.03 15.05
N TRP A 284 -12.72 -12.15 13.75
CA TRP A 284 -13.49 -13.02 12.87
C TRP A 284 -13.11 -14.51 13.00
N ASN A 285 -11.86 -14.78 13.40
CA ASN A 285 -11.37 -16.15 13.64
C ASN A 285 -11.67 -16.70 15.04
N ARG A 286 -12.45 -15.96 15.85
CA ARG A 286 -13.03 -16.40 17.14
C ARG A 286 -14.51 -16.74 16.97
#